data_c13609653efbe982cd423de74761cf4b
#
_entry.id   c13609653efbe982cd423de74761cf4b
#
_cell.length_a   1.000
_cell.length_b   1.000
_cell.length_c   1.000
_cell.angle_alpha   90.00
_cell.angle_beta   90.00
_cell.angle_gamma   90.00
#
_symmetry.space_group_name_H-M   'P 1'
#
loop_
_entity.id
_entity.type
_entity.pdbx_description
1 polymer ?
#
loop_
_entity_poly.entity_id
_entity_poly.type
_entity_poly.pdbx_seq_one_letter_code
_entity_poly.pdbx_strand_id
1 'polypeptide(L)'
;MQFRLALLMVLIVCASPVALFAKETKDVKFPLKNGDAVVFSHDVHLLKYNNNCRICHNAIFDLKAKRHFTMAEMEKTKSCGACHTGIKAFSVADEKSCVKCHKGKPRNVEFKIKGLGQTTFNHSVHLAKVSDGCKACHNGTVITGKEGRVTMAQMEKGKTCGACHNGKRAFTVAGNCGKCHAGMKPREITWKAKGVTDAKFSHDFHLEAFSCKDCHTKLFAFKAGAKHFTMAEMNKGKSCGGCHNGKEAFSVAGDCNKCHKGYKPGNVIFKNEGGEVKFSHDFHLEAYKCADCHNKIFPMQAGAKHHTMGDMEKGMSCGACHNGKDAFTSNGDCDKCHKM
;
A
#
# COMPACT_ATOMS: atom_id res chain seq x y z
N MET A 1 -3.08 -52.47 107.08
CA MET A 1 -3.14 -51.17 106.37
C MET A 1 -2.34 -51.34 105.08
N GLN A 2 -3.03 -51.49 103.99
CA GLN A 2 -2.38 -51.64 102.70
C GLN A 2 -2.78 -50.44 101.86
N PHE A 3 -1.82 -49.62 101.48
CA PHE A 3 -1.99 -48.53 100.54
C PHE A 3 -1.88 -49.05 99.07
N ARG A 4 -2.92 -48.97 98.33
CA ARG A 4 -2.88 -49.24 96.90
C ARG A 4 -2.56 -47.95 96.14
N LEU A 5 -1.42 -47.95 95.49
CA LEU A 5 -0.98 -46.87 94.61
C LEU A 5 -1.63 -47.08 93.23
N ALA A 6 -2.52 -46.19 92.79
CA ALA A 6 -3.11 -46.21 91.45
C ALA A 6 -2.20 -45.40 90.53
N LEU A 7 -1.65 -46.07 89.49
CA LEU A 7 -0.79 -45.47 88.46
C LEU A 7 -1.69 -44.91 87.35
N LEU A 8 -1.75 -43.61 87.27
CA LEU A 8 -2.53 -42.91 86.18
C LEU A 8 -1.59 -42.78 85.01
N MET A 9 -1.80 -43.57 83.91
CA MET A 9 -1.14 -43.38 82.65
C MET A 9 -1.83 -42.24 81.87
N VAL A 10 -1.16 -41.11 81.71
CA VAL A 10 -1.56 -40.01 80.84
C VAL A 10 -1.06 -40.30 79.40
N LEU A 11 -1.95 -40.67 78.51
CA LEU A 11 -1.69 -40.79 77.08
C LEU A 11 -1.58 -39.38 76.49
N ILE A 12 -0.36 -38.90 76.26
CA ILE A 12 -0.07 -37.68 75.49
C ILE A 12 -0.21 -38.04 74.02
N VAL A 13 -1.38 -37.71 73.41
CA VAL A 13 -1.56 -37.73 71.93
C VAL A 13 -0.79 -36.57 71.39
N CYS A 14 0.39 -36.81 70.84
CA CYS A 14 1.12 -35.85 70.04
C CYS A 14 0.34 -35.64 68.71
N ALA A 15 -0.55 -34.66 68.65
CA ALA A 15 -1.11 -34.15 67.42
C ALA A 15 -0.01 -33.38 66.71
N SER A 16 0.73 -34.04 65.81
CA SER A 16 1.64 -33.36 64.91
C SER A 16 0.82 -32.48 63.97
N PRO A 17 1.04 -31.16 63.88
CA PRO A 17 0.40 -30.36 62.85
C PRO A 17 0.89 -30.83 61.48
N VAL A 18 0.04 -31.52 60.75
CA VAL A 18 0.27 -31.74 59.31
C VAL A 18 0.23 -30.35 58.67
N ALA A 19 1.38 -29.74 58.54
CA ALA A 19 1.54 -28.54 57.73
C ALA A 19 1.14 -28.94 56.30
N LEU A 20 -0.09 -28.61 55.89
CA LEU A 20 -0.49 -28.60 54.49
C LEU A 20 0.40 -27.56 53.80
N PHE A 21 1.48 -28.01 53.18
CA PHE A 21 2.22 -27.20 52.22
C PHE A 21 1.28 -26.95 51.03
N ALA A 22 0.51 -25.88 51.10
CA ALA A 22 -0.18 -25.33 49.96
C ALA A 22 0.94 -24.94 48.96
N LYS A 23 1.08 -25.73 47.91
CA LYS A 23 2.03 -25.42 46.84
C LYS A 23 1.60 -24.05 46.24
N GLU A 24 2.43 -23.05 46.47
CA GLU A 24 2.20 -21.73 45.90
C GLU A 24 2.03 -21.84 44.38
N THR A 25 0.84 -21.54 43.87
CA THR A 25 0.56 -21.58 42.46
C THR A 25 0.88 -20.22 41.87
N LYS A 26 1.82 -20.19 40.90
CA LYS A 26 2.19 -18.95 40.22
C LYS A 26 1.19 -18.57 39.15
N ASP A 27 0.90 -17.29 39.04
CA ASP A 27 0.13 -16.73 37.92
C ASP A 27 0.78 -17.03 36.56
N VAL A 28 -0.04 -17.34 35.58
CA VAL A 28 0.42 -17.59 34.20
C VAL A 28 0.24 -16.36 33.37
N LYS A 29 1.30 -15.89 32.74
CA LYS A 29 1.29 -14.76 31.82
C LYS A 29 1.27 -15.24 30.37
N PHE A 30 0.25 -14.87 29.63
CA PHE A 30 0.11 -15.11 28.20
C PHE A 30 0.52 -13.85 27.45
N PRO A 31 1.73 -13.78 26.87
CA PRO A 31 2.18 -12.61 26.14
C PRO A 31 1.35 -12.42 24.87
N LEU A 32 0.90 -11.21 24.61
CA LEU A 32 0.21 -10.83 23.39
C LEU A 32 1.19 -10.18 22.41
N LYS A 33 1.01 -10.45 21.15
CA LYS A 33 1.90 -9.91 20.10
C LYS A 33 1.86 -8.37 20.05
N ASN A 34 0.70 -7.77 20.26
CA ASN A 34 0.47 -6.33 20.12
C ASN A 34 -0.28 -5.73 21.32
N GLY A 35 -0.03 -6.21 22.52
CA GLY A 35 -0.69 -5.73 23.74
C GLY A 35 0.01 -6.20 25.01
N ASP A 36 -0.54 -5.82 26.16
CA ASP A 36 -0.07 -6.32 27.44
C ASP A 36 -0.47 -7.78 27.63
N ALA A 37 0.35 -8.54 28.36
CA ALA A 37 0.08 -9.94 28.63
C ALA A 37 -1.24 -10.14 29.37
N VAL A 38 -1.99 -11.17 28.99
CA VAL A 38 -3.11 -11.65 29.80
C VAL A 38 -2.55 -12.43 30.97
N VAL A 39 -2.96 -12.07 32.19
CA VAL A 39 -2.57 -12.76 33.41
C VAL A 39 -3.71 -13.66 33.85
N PHE A 40 -3.42 -14.95 33.96
CA PHE A 40 -4.32 -15.91 34.55
C PHE A 40 -3.88 -16.15 36.02
N SER A 41 -4.77 -15.83 36.95
CA SER A 41 -4.53 -16.07 38.34
C SER A 41 -5.06 -17.44 38.76
N HIS A 42 -4.17 -18.32 39.21
CA HIS A 42 -4.56 -19.60 39.75
C HIS A 42 -5.40 -19.45 41.01
N ASP A 43 -5.05 -18.53 41.92
CA ASP A 43 -5.72 -18.36 43.19
C ASP A 43 -7.21 -18.03 43.00
N VAL A 44 -7.55 -17.11 42.08
CA VAL A 44 -8.92 -16.75 41.80
C VAL A 44 -9.73 -17.95 41.30
N HIS A 45 -9.11 -18.82 40.51
CA HIS A 45 -9.80 -19.97 39.92
C HIS A 45 -9.85 -21.18 40.86
N LEU A 46 -8.79 -21.43 41.64
CA LEU A 46 -8.72 -22.52 42.59
C LEU A 46 -9.72 -22.35 43.74
N LEU A 47 -9.90 -21.12 44.22
CA LEU A 47 -10.92 -20.81 45.22
C LEU A 47 -12.32 -21.22 44.76
N LYS A 48 -12.63 -20.98 43.47
CA LYS A 48 -13.94 -21.30 42.93
C LYS A 48 -14.20 -22.80 42.73
N TYR A 49 -13.16 -23.60 42.60
CA TYR A 49 -13.24 -25.02 42.29
C TYR A 49 -12.65 -25.90 43.42
N ASN A 50 -12.62 -25.42 44.65
CA ASN A 50 -12.15 -26.15 45.84
C ASN A 50 -10.79 -26.81 45.65
N ASN A 51 -9.85 -26.10 45.04
CA ASN A 51 -8.48 -26.55 44.74
C ASN A 51 -8.42 -27.81 43.85
N ASN A 52 -9.44 -28.12 43.08
CA ASN A 52 -9.44 -29.27 42.19
C ASN A 52 -8.71 -28.97 40.88
N CYS A 53 -7.42 -29.27 40.84
CA CYS A 53 -6.54 -29.03 39.69
C CYS A 53 -7.00 -29.78 38.43
N ARG A 54 -7.66 -30.92 38.56
CA ARG A 54 -8.05 -31.79 37.42
C ARG A 54 -9.19 -31.22 36.56
N ILE A 55 -9.96 -30.27 37.08
CA ILE A 55 -11.02 -29.60 36.31
C ILE A 55 -10.41 -28.86 35.13
N CYS A 56 -9.22 -28.33 35.30
CA CYS A 56 -8.53 -27.57 34.23
C CYS A 56 -7.42 -28.39 33.58
N HIS A 57 -6.54 -29.00 34.39
CA HIS A 57 -5.44 -29.78 33.86
C HIS A 57 -5.89 -31.18 33.41
N ASN A 58 -5.37 -31.59 32.27
CA ASN A 58 -5.73 -32.81 31.50
C ASN A 58 -7.14 -32.81 30.86
N ALA A 59 -8.08 -31.97 31.33
CA ALA A 59 -9.40 -31.86 30.69
C ALA A 59 -9.43 -30.72 29.68
N ILE A 60 -8.83 -29.57 29.99
CA ILE A 60 -8.86 -28.35 29.14
C ILE A 60 -7.43 -27.96 28.70
N PHE A 61 -6.47 -28.07 29.64
CA PHE A 61 -5.08 -27.68 29.41
C PHE A 61 -4.17 -28.88 29.67
N ASP A 62 -3.36 -29.19 28.66
CA ASP A 62 -2.27 -30.17 28.84
C ASP A 62 -1.09 -29.49 29.55
N LEU A 63 -0.59 -30.10 30.59
CA LEU A 63 0.55 -29.61 31.36
C LEU A 63 1.87 -29.65 30.56
N LYS A 64 1.97 -30.50 29.58
CA LYS A 64 3.18 -30.69 28.76
C LYS A 64 3.15 -29.88 27.46
N ALA A 65 1.99 -29.68 26.87
CA ALA A 65 1.85 -29.00 25.59
C ALA A 65 1.63 -27.48 25.75
N LYS A 66 2.61 -26.70 25.28
CA LYS A 66 2.47 -25.24 25.16
C LYS A 66 1.63 -24.87 23.93
N ARG A 67 0.31 -25.03 24.01
CA ARG A 67 -0.60 -24.66 22.93
C ARG A 67 -1.12 -23.24 23.12
N HIS A 68 -1.04 -22.43 22.07
CA HIS A 68 -1.69 -21.13 22.02
C HIS A 68 -3.06 -21.26 21.35
N PHE A 69 -4.08 -20.70 21.98
CA PHE A 69 -5.45 -20.67 21.45
C PHE A 69 -5.79 -19.26 20.97
N THR A 70 -6.43 -19.16 19.84
CA THR A 70 -6.97 -17.91 19.32
C THR A 70 -8.29 -17.55 20.00
N MET A 71 -8.70 -16.28 19.93
CA MET A 71 -10.02 -15.86 20.43
C MET A 71 -11.14 -16.63 19.75
N ALA A 72 -11.06 -16.88 18.44
CA ALA A 72 -12.04 -17.67 17.71
C ALA A 72 -12.16 -19.12 18.21
N GLU A 73 -11.08 -19.73 18.67
CA GLU A 73 -11.12 -21.05 19.29
C GLU A 73 -11.73 -20.98 20.70
N MET A 74 -11.44 -19.92 21.46
CA MET A 74 -12.04 -19.71 22.79
C MET A 74 -13.55 -19.46 22.67
N GLU A 75 -14.02 -18.72 21.70
CA GLU A 75 -15.46 -18.54 21.42
C GLU A 75 -16.15 -19.86 21.04
N LYS A 76 -15.40 -20.85 20.54
CA LYS A 76 -15.83 -22.24 20.30
C LYS A 76 -15.54 -23.18 21.49
N THR A 77 -15.55 -22.66 22.69
CA THR A 77 -15.40 -23.41 23.95
C THR A 77 -14.03 -24.08 24.16
N LYS A 78 -12.98 -23.66 23.46
CA LYS A 78 -11.62 -24.13 23.73
C LYS A 78 -10.95 -23.29 24.81
N SER A 79 -10.00 -23.85 25.54
CA SER A 79 -9.20 -23.13 26.56
C SER A 79 -10.09 -22.39 27.58
N CYS A 80 -9.84 -21.10 27.81
CA CYS A 80 -10.63 -20.27 28.73
C CYS A 80 -12.13 -20.28 28.39
N GLY A 81 -12.47 -20.40 27.10
CA GLY A 81 -13.84 -20.49 26.62
C GLY A 81 -14.62 -21.70 27.10
N ALA A 82 -13.96 -22.74 27.60
CA ALA A 82 -14.64 -23.93 28.16
C ALA A 82 -15.51 -23.59 29.40
N CYS A 83 -15.13 -22.55 30.12
CA CYS A 83 -15.88 -22.06 31.30
C CYS A 83 -16.43 -20.64 31.10
N HIS A 84 -15.72 -19.80 30.36
CA HIS A 84 -16.12 -18.42 30.11
C HIS A 84 -17.12 -18.34 28.95
N THR A 85 -18.30 -18.93 29.16
CA THR A 85 -19.40 -19.05 28.18
C THR A 85 -20.55 -18.07 28.42
N GLY A 86 -20.53 -17.34 29.55
CA GLY A 86 -21.66 -16.53 30.00
C GLY A 86 -22.57 -17.25 31.00
N ILE A 87 -22.37 -18.56 31.22
CA ILE A 87 -23.14 -19.39 32.17
C ILE A 87 -22.33 -19.64 33.44
N LYS A 88 -21.16 -20.26 33.33
CA LYS A 88 -20.28 -20.58 34.47
C LYS A 88 -19.45 -19.38 34.91
N ALA A 89 -19.05 -18.56 33.95
CA ALA A 89 -18.33 -17.32 34.15
C ALA A 89 -18.70 -16.35 33.03
N PHE A 90 -18.22 -15.10 33.08
CA PHE A 90 -18.45 -14.12 32.01
C PHE A 90 -18.01 -14.68 30.64
N SER A 91 -18.72 -14.32 29.60
CA SER A 91 -18.43 -14.86 28.26
C SER A 91 -17.20 -14.20 27.65
N VAL A 92 -16.33 -15.02 27.02
CA VAL A 92 -15.24 -14.51 26.15
C VAL A 92 -15.78 -13.84 24.88
N ALA A 93 -17.00 -14.18 24.51
CA ALA A 93 -17.69 -13.59 23.36
C ALA A 93 -18.39 -12.27 23.69
N ASP A 94 -18.59 -11.94 24.95
CA ASP A 94 -19.19 -10.68 25.36
C ASP A 94 -18.16 -9.54 25.30
N GLU A 95 -18.53 -8.49 24.61
CA GLU A 95 -17.69 -7.31 24.37
C GLU A 95 -17.23 -6.61 25.64
N LYS A 96 -18.15 -6.45 26.62
CA LYS A 96 -17.86 -5.84 27.92
C LYS A 96 -16.87 -6.66 28.74
N SER A 97 -16.65 -7.91 28.36
CA SER A 97 -15.76 -8.85 29.05
C SER A 97 -14.31 -8.81 28.54
N CYS A 98 -14.05 -8.20 27.40
CA CYS A 98 -12.69 -8.14 26.82
C CYS A 98 -11.65 -7.56 27.81
N VAL A 99 -12.01 -6.46 28.48
CA VAL A 99 -11.14 -5.79 29.45
C VAL A 99 -10.90 -6.57 30.75
N LYS A 100 -11.65 -7.64 30.99
CA LYS A 100 -11.44 -8.51 32.17
C LYS A 100 -10.17 -9.33 32.02
N CYS A 101 -9.78 -9.68 30.80
CA CYS A 101 -8.55 -10.37 30.47
C CYS A 101 -7.49 -9.45 29.88
N HIS A 102 -7.90 -8.58 28.95
CA HIS A 102 -7.01 -7.62 28.28
C HIS A 102 -6.95 -6.31 29.07
N LYS A 103 -6.05 -6.24 30.07
CA LYS A 103 -5.96 -5.11 31.02
C LYS A 103 -5.31 -3.87 30.46
N GLY A 104 -4.44 -4.01 29.47
CA GLY A 104 -3.69 -2.90 28.90
C GLY A 104 -4.47 -2.09 27.86
N LYS A 105 -4.02 -0.85 27.63
CA LYS A 105 -4.50 -0.05 26.49
C LYS A 105 -3.95 -0.64 25.20
N PRO A 106 -4.78 -0.82 24.16
CA PRO A 106 -4.30 -1.32 22.87
C PRO A 106 -3.25 -0.38 22.30
N ARG A 107 -2.12 -0.94 21.84
CA ARG A 107 -1.04 -0.17 21.24
C ARG A 107 -1.45 0.36 19.86
N ASN A 108 -0.85 1.46 19.45
CA ASN A 108 -0.94 1.91 18.08
C ASN A 108 -0.33 0.87 17.13
N VAL A 109 -0.94 0.72 15.97
CA VAL A 109 -0.45 -0.19 14.93
C VAL A 109 0.20 0.61 13.82
N GLU A 110 1.43 0.28 13.51
CA GLU A 110 2.21 0.94 12.47
C GLU A 110 2.28 0.08 11.22
N PHE A 111 1.91 0.67 10.09
CA PHE A 111 1.99 0.04 8.78
C PHE A 111 3.08 0.74 7.97
N LYS A 112 4.20 0.05 7.74
CA LYS A 112 5.24 0.52 6.84
C LYS A 112 4.86 0.20 5.40
N ILE A 113 4.71 1.22 4.57
CA ILE A 113 4.26 1.08 3.18
C ILE A 113 5.39 1.52 2.26
N LYS A 114 5.85 0.59 1.42
CA LYS A 114 6.95 0.86 0.50
C LYS A 114 6.61 2.03 -0.43
N GLY A 115 7.41 3.08 -0.38
CA GLY A 115 7.25 4.28 -1.22
C GLY A 115 6.25 5.32 -0.71
N LEU A 116 5.47 5.03 0.34
CA LEU A 116 4.45 5.93 0.89
C LEU A 116 4.66 6.24 2.39
N GLY A 117 5.81 5.82 2.95
CA GLY A 117 6.13 6.07 4.35
C GLY A 117 5.39 5.15 5.32
N GLN A 118 5.06 5.67 6.48
CA GLN A 118 4.43 4.94 7.58
C GLN A 118 3.03 5.48 7.83
N THR A 119 2.08 4.58 8.04
CA THR A 119 0.73 4.91 8.49
C THR A 119 0.55 4.36 9.90
N THR A 120 0.06 5.17 10.82
CA THR A 120 -0.20 4.77 12.20
C THR A 120 -1.71 4.70 12.44
N PHE A 121 -2.19 3.54 12.85
CA PHE A 121 -3.54 3.38 13.36
C PHE A 121 -3.54 3.57 14.87
N ASN A 122 -4.31 4.56 15.33
CA ASN A 122 -4.43 4.88 16.75
C ASN A 122 -5.73 4.30 17.30
N HIS A 123 -5.61 3.28 18.16
CA HIS A 123 -6.77 2.63 18.79
C HIS A 123 -7.59 3.59 19.64
N SER A 124 -6.94 4.47 20.43
CA SER A 124 -7.66 5.36 21.35
C SER A 124 -8.57 6.33 20.61
N VAL A 125 -8.10 6.88 19.49
CA VAL A 125 -8.91 7.77 18.64
C VAL A 125 -10.13 7.06 18.07
N HIS A 126 -9.97 5.81 17.63
CA HIS A 126 -11.06 5.04 17.05
C HIS A 126 -12.05 4.55 18.10
N LEU A 127 -11.57 4.05 19.24
CA LEU A 127 -12.44 3.60 20.33
C LEU A 127 -13.31 4.72 20.89
N ALA A 128 -12.83 5.97 20.85
CA ALA A 128 -13.64 7.14 21.25
C ALA A 128 -14.78 7.48 20.25
N LYS A 129 -14.80 6.86 19.06
CA LYS A 129 -15.75 7.17 17.97
C LYS A 129 -16.68 6.01 17.62
N VAL A 130 -16.49 4.84 18.22
CA VAL A 130 -17.34 3.66 17.96
C VAL A 130 -18.06 3.25 19.24
N SER A 131 -19.35 2.97 19.14
CA SER A 131 -20.20 2.55 20.27
C SER A 131 -19.97 1.09 20.67
N ASP A 132 -19.60 0.25 19.69
CA ASP A 132 -19.54 -1.20 19.83
C ASP A 132 -18.14 -1.69 20.28
N GLY A 133 -17.32 -0.80 20.84
CA GLY A 133 -16.01 -1.09 21.43
C GLY A 133 -15.10 -1.90 20.53
N CYS A 134 -14.47 -2.96 21.07
CA CYS A 134 -13.48 -3.77 20.35
C CYS A 134 -14.09 -4.52 19.17
N LYS A 135 -15.31 -5.02 19.30
CA LYS A 135 -15.99 -5.82 18.26
C LYS A 135 -16.46 -5.01 17.06
N ALA A 136 -16.56 -3.70 17.19
CA ALA A 136 -16.81 -2.84 16.03
C ALA A 136 -15.80 -3.08 14.88
N CYS A 137 -14.59 -3.50 15.25
CA CYS A 137 -13.50 -3.79 14.30
C CYS A 137 -13.08 -5.27 14.33
N HIS A 138 -12.96 -5.86 15.52
CA HIS A 138 -12.51 -7.25 15.71
C HIS A 138 -13.65 -8.28 15.56
N ASN A 139 -14.44 -8.13 14.51
CA ASN A 139 -15.57 -9.01 14.15
C ASN A 139 -15.36 -9.77 12.83
N GLY A 140 -14.10 -9.87 12.37
CA GLY A 140 -13.75 -10.39 11.06
C GLY A 140 -13.60 -9.34 9.96
N THR A 141 -14.01 -8.07 10.20
CA THR A 141 -13.86 -6.96 9.26
C THR A 141 -12.41 -6.43 9.24
N VAL A 142 -11.79 -6.35 10.41
CA VAL A 142 -10.39 -5.93 10.57
C VAL A 142 -9.55 -7.12 10.97
N ILE A 143 -8.50 -7.30 10.23
CA ILE A 143 -7.58 -8.42 10.33
C ILE A 143 -6.67 -8.24 11.55
N THR A 144 -6.72 -9.19 12.47
CA THR A 144 -5.89 -9.25 13.66
C THR A 144 -4.81 -10.31 13.52
N GLY A 145 -3.86 -10.14 12.61
CA GLY A 145 -2.77 -11.13 12.55
C GLY A 145 -2.11 -11.35 11.20
N LYS A 146 -1.92 -12.61 10.82
CA LYS A 146 -1.13 -13.05 9.67
C LYS A 146 -1.82 -12.92 8.29
N GLU A 147 -3.03 -12.46 8.28
CA GLU A 147 -3.80 -12.31 7.05
C GLU A 147 -3.23 -11.17 6.23
N GLY A 148 -3.09 -11.39 4.95
CA GLY A 148 -2.30 -10.59 4.04
C GLY A 148 -2.61 -9.10 4.02
N ARG A 149 -1.69 -8.32 3.51
CA ARG A 149 -1.85 -6.87 3.34
C ARG A 149 -3.03 -6.57 2.45
N VAL A 150 -3.99 -5.80 2.96
CA VAL A 150 -5.12 -5.30 2.18
C VAL A 150 -4.65 -4.13 1.32
N THR A 151 -4.93 -4.20 0.04
CA THR A 151 -4.58 -3.14 -0.92
C THR A 151 -5.56 -1.97 -0.84
N MET A 152 -5.17 -0.79 -1.34
CA MET A 152 -6.07 0.36 -1.44
C MET A 152 -7.33 0.04 -2.24
N ALA A 153 -7.21 -0.67 -3.36
CA ALA A 153 -8.36 -1.10 -4.16
C ALA A 153 -9.34 -2.01 -3.39
N GLN A 154 -8.84 -2.82 -2.46
CA GLN A 154 -9.69 -3.63 -1.59
C GLN A 154 -10.35 -2.79 -0.49
N MET A 155 -9.64 -1.78 0.05
CA MET A 155 -10.20 -0.82 1.01
C MET A 155 -11.30 0.03 0.36
N GLU A 156 -11.11 0.50 -0.87
CA GLU A 156 -12.13 1.22 -1.65
C GLU A 156 -13.39 0.38 -1.87
N LYS A 157 -13.26 -0.94 -1.92
CA LYS A 157 -14.37 -1.91 -1.95
C LYS A 157 -14.93 -2.25 -0.57
N GLY A 158 -14.59 -1.48 0.46
CA GLY A 158 -15.14 -1.64 1.81
C GLY A 158 -14.44 -2.67 2.68
N LYS A 159 -13.23 -3.17 2.33
CA LYS A 159 -12.47 -4.06 3.20
C LYS A 159 -11.70 -3.27 4.26
N THR A 160 -11.54 -3.82 5.45
CA THR A 160 -10.80 -3.27 6.58
C THR A 160 -11.13 -1.80 6.88
N CYS A 161 -10.18 -0.88 6.77
CA CYS A 161 -10.39 0.55 7.02
C CYS A 161 -11.53 1.13 6.16
N GLY A 162 -11.67 0.65 4.92
CA GLY A 162 -12.71 1.09 3.98
C GLY A 162 -14.14 0.76 4.40
N ALA A 163 -14.34 -0.20 5.31
CA ALA A 163 -15.66 -0.51 5.86
C ALA A 163 -16.30 0.69 6.57
N CYS A 164 -15.48 1.52 7.20
CA CYS A 164 -15.90 2.75 7.88
C CYS A 164 -15.47 4.02 7.14
N HIS A 165 -14.24 4.02 6.58
CA HIS A 165 -13.70 5.14 5.83
C HIS A 165 -14.19 5.14 4.37
N ASN A 166 -15.50 5.31 4.21
CA ASN A 166 -16.24 5.23 2.94
C ASN A 166 -16.85 6.58 2.50
N GLY A 167 -16.55 7.68 3.20
CA GLY A 167 -17.10 9.00 2.93
C GLY A 167 -18.46 9.28 3.59
N LYS A 168 -19.08 8.26 4.23
CA LYS A 168 -20.35 8.41 4.98
C LYS A 168 -20.13 8.33 6.49
N ARG A 169 -19.52 7.27 6.98
CA ARG A 169 -19.22 7.07 8.42
C ARG A 169 -17.98 7.84 8.85
N ALA A 170 -16.95 7.87 8.00
CA ALA A 170 -15.72 8.63 8.19
C ALA A 170 -15.20 9.12 6.85
N PHE A 171 -14.12 9.92 6.83
CA PHE A 171 -13.50 10.37 5.59
C PHE A 171 -13.16 9.18 4.67
N THR A 172 -13.21 9.39 3.36
CA THR A 172 -13.03 8.30 2.40
C THR A 172 -11.56 7.90 2.22
N VAL A 173 -11.30 6.60 2.10
CA VAL A 173 -9.98 6.08 1.68
C VAL A 173 -9.65 6.45 0.24
N ALA A 174 -10.65 6.71 -0.61
CA ALA A 174 -10.48 7.02 -2.02
C ALA A 174 -9.97 8.47 -2.29
N GLY A 175 -10.00 9.38 -1.32
CA GLY A 175 -9.68 10.78 -1.59
C GLY A 175 -8.85 11.50 -0.52
N ASN A 176 -8.78 10.97 0.68
CA ASN A 176 -8.13 11.64 1.80
C ASN A 176 -6.78 10.99 2.16
N CYS A 177 -5.93 10.80 1.16
CA CYS A 177 -4.68 10.03 1.28
C CYS A 177 -3.78 10.50 2.43
N GLY A 178 -3.59 11.80 2.57
CA GLY A 178 -2.75 12.41 3.62
C GLY A 178 -3.25 12.20 5.05
N LYS A 179 -4.52 11.83 5.25
CA LYS A 179 -5.05 11.50 6.58
C LYS A 179 -4.42 10.23 7.16
N CYS A 180 -4.04 9.29 6.30
CA CYS A 180 -3.37 8.06 6.70
C CYS A 180 -1.90 8.07 6.34
N HIS A 181 -1.56 8.56 5.16
CA HIS A 181 -0.19 8.67 4.67
C HIS A 181 0.43 10.02 5.06
N ALA A 182 0.42 10.34 6.35
CA ALA A 182 1.01 11.56 6.89
C ALA A 182 2.53 11.56 6.67
N GLY A 183 3.04 12.64 6.10
CA GLY A 183 4.48 12.77 5.79
C GLY A 183 4.92 12.07 4.50
N MET A 184 3.98 11.60 3.68
CA MET A 184 4.29 11.16 2.33
C MET A 184 4.91 12.32 1.54
N LYS A 185 6.15 12.12 1.08
CA LYS A 185 6.81 13.03 0.14
C LYS A 185 6.86 12.35 -1.21
N PRO A 186 5.99 12.72 -2.15
CA PRO A 186 6.04 12.18 -3.50
C PRO A 186 7.39 12.53 -4.14
N ARG A 187 8.00 11.57 -4.81
CA ARG A 187 9.29 11.78 -5.45
C ARG A 187 9.12 12.41 -6.82
N GLU A 188 10.10 13.21 -7.23
CA GLU A 188 10.29 13.51 -8.65
C GLU A 188 10.47 12.22 -9.44
N ILE A 189 9.81 12.11 -10.58
CA ILE A 189 9.93 10.95 -11.44
C ILE A 189 10.68 11.36 -12.70
N THR A 190 11.70 10.60 -13.05
CA THR A 190 12.42 10.75 -14.31
C THR A 190 12.14 9.53 -15.18
N TRP A 191 11.58 9.76 -16.36
CA TRP A 191 11.41 8.73 -17.37
C TRP A 191 12.53 8.81 -18.37
N LYS A 192 13.26 7.71 -18.49
CA LYS A 192 14.28 7.53 -19.52
C LYS A 192 13.62 7.46 -20.89
N ALA A 193 14.05 8.31 -21.79
CA ALA A 193 13.57 8.36 -23.15
C ALA A 193 14.68 8.00 -24.13
N LYS A 194 14.35 7.17 -25.13
CA LYS A 194 15.32 6.77 -26.14
C LYS A 194 15.34 7.81 -27.26
N GLY A 195 16.52 8.37 -27.56
CA GLY A 195 16.70 9.31 -28.66
C GLY A 195 16.34 10.77 -28.36
N VAL A 196 15.86 11.06 -27.14
CA VAL A 196 15.56 12.42 -26.67
C VAL A 196 15.98 12.57 -25.21
N THR A 197 15.96 13.79 -24.68
CA THR A 197 16.24 14.01 -23.25
C THR A 197 15.16 13.37 -22.37
N ASP A 198 15.58 12.92 -21.19
CA ASP A 198 14.68 12.33 -20.20
C ASP A 198 13.56 13.31 -19.78
N ALA A 199 12.37 12.79 -19.65
CA ALA A 199 11.24 13.57 -19.14
C ALA A 199 11.19 13.53 -17.61
N LYS A 200 11.08 14.70 -16.97
CA LYS A 200 10.96 14.85 -15.53
C LYS A 200 9.55 15.28 -15.16
N PHE A 201 8.99 14.64 -14.16
CA PHE A 201 7.71 14.99 -13.58
C PHE A 201 7.88 15.40 -12.12
N SER A 202 7.43 16.59 -11.79
CA SER A 202 7.39 17.08 -10.42
C SER A 202 6.00 16.86 -9.83
N HIS A 203 5.90 16.05 -8.79
CA HIS A 203 4.68 15.93 -8.01
C HIS A 203 4.33 17.24 -7.31
N ASP A 204 5.33 17.93 -6.76
CA ASP A 204 5.09 19.17 -5.99
C ASP A 204 4.38 20.20 -6.85
N PHE A 205 4.86 20.45 -8.07
CA PHE A 205 4.23 21.36 -9.01
C PHE A 205 2.77 21.00 -9.32
N HIS A 206 2.48 19.72 -9.56
CA HIS A 206 1.12 19.28 -9.89
C HIS A 206 0.20 19.26 -8.66
N LEU A 207 0.73 19.00 -7.47
CA LEU A 207 -0.03 19.01 -6.23
C LEU A 207 -0.46 20.41 -5.74
N GLU A 208 0.09 21.48 -6.33
CA GLU A 208 -0.41 22.83 -6.10
C GLU A 208 -1.84 23.00 -6.63
N ALA A 209 -2.20 22.31 -7.73
CA ALA A 209 -3.49 22.43 -8.39
C ALA A 209 -4.38 21.18 -8.26
N PHE A 210 -3.80 20.00 -8.04
CA PHE A 210 -4.51 18.72 -8.09
C PHE A 210 -4.29 17.88 -6.84
N SER A 211 -5.24 17.01 -6.54
CA SER A 211 -5.12 16.01 -5.49
C SER A 211 -4.59 14.67 -6.03
N CYS A 212 -4.09 13.81 -5.14
CA CYS A 212 -3.57 12.50 -5.54
C CYS A 212 -4.55 11.68 -6.39
N LYS A 213 -5.85 11.75 -6.08
CA LYS A 213 -6.90 11.00 -6.76
C LYS A 213 -7.15 11.43 -8.20
N ASP A 214 -6.80 12.66 -8.55
CA ASP A 214 -7.06 13.19 -9.90
C ASP A 214 -6.16 12.50 -10.94
N CYS A 215 -4.99 12.02 -10.49
CA CYS A 215 -4.05 11.27 -11.31
C CYS A 215 -4.06 9.77 -10.98
N HIS A 216 -3.95 9.43 -9.69
CA HIS A 216 -3.94 8.03 -9.27
C HIS A 216 -5.34 7.44 -9.24
N THR A 217 -5.44 6.16 -9.59
CA THR A 217 -6.62 5.35 -9.82
C THR A 217 -7.23 5.45 -11.22
N LYS A 218 -7.14 6.61 -11.90
CA LYS A 218 -7.67 6.78 -13.26
C LYS A 218 -6.57 6.71 -14.33
N LEU A 219 -5.55 7.54 -14.18
CA LEU A 219 -4.48 7.67 -15.19
C LEU A 219 -3.24 6.84 -14.82
N PHE A 220 -2.92 6.78 -13.54
CA PHE A 220 -1.70 6.13 -13.05
C PHE A 220 -2.01 5.20 -11.87
N ALA A 221 -1.39 4.02 -11.87
CA ALA A 221 -1.39 3.16 -10.69
C ALA A 221 -0.43 3.72 -9.63
N PHE A 222 -0.69 3.43 -8.35
CA PHE A 222 0.23 3.76 -7.23
C PHE A 222 1.53 2.95 -7.22
N LYS A 223 1.83 2.23 -8.27
CA LYS A 223 3.02 1.41 -8.40
C LYS A 223 3.97 2.01 -9.42
N ALA A 224 5.16 2.41 -8.99
CA ALA A 224 6.21 2.86 -9.90
C ALA A 224 6.55 1.76 -10.92
N GLY A 225 6.70 2.14 -12.20
CA GLY A 225 7.01 1.22 -13.28
C GLY A 225 5.87 0.26 -13.66
N ALA A 226 4.64 0.51 -13.22
CA ALA A 226 3.50 -0.37 -13.51
C ALA A 226 3.17 -0.45 -15.01
N LYS A 227 3.36 0.65 -15.74
CA LYS A 227 3.16 0.73 -17.19
C LYS A 227 3.98 1.87 -17.78
N HIS A 228 4.64 1.62 -18.90
CA HIS A 228 5.21 2.65 -19.75
C HIS A 228 4.22 2.97 -20.88
N PHE A 229 3.97 4.25 -21.07
CA PHE A 229 3.09 4.73 -22.14
C PHE A 229 3.94 5.33 -23.26
N THR A 230 3.59 4.99 -24.49
CA THR A 230 4.20 5.57 -25.67
C THR A 230 3.62 6.95 -25.95
N MET A 231 4.32 7.78 -26.75
CA MET A 231 3.79 9.07 -27.20
C MET A 231 2.48 8.92 -27.96
N ALA A 232 2.35 7.86 -28.78
CA ALA A 232 1.10 7.56 -29.49
C ALA A 232 -0.08 7.27 -28.55
N GLU A 233 0.16 6.62 -27.42
CA GLU A 233 -0.86 6.40 -26.39
C GLU A 233 -1.20 7.69 -25.64
N MET A 234 -0.19 8.53 -25.34
CA MET A 234 -0.41 9.85 -24.72
C MET A 234 -1.22 10.78 -25.66
N ASN A 235 -0.93 10.79 -26.95
CA ASN A 235 -1.71 11.53 -27.95
C ASN A 235 -3.19 11.07 -28.01
N LYS A 236 -3.48 9.84 -27.59
CA LYS A 236 -4.85 9.31 -27.44
C LYS A 236 -5.45 9.55 -26.05
N GLY A 237 -4.88 10.47 -25.25
CA GLY A 237 -5.40 10.87 -23.94
C GLY A 237 -5.04 9.91 -22.79
N LYS A 238 -4.08 9.00 -22.96
CA LYS A 238 -3.60 8.15 -21.88
C LYS A 238 -2.46 8.83 -21.11
N SER A 239 -2.30 8.48 -19.83
CA SER A 239 -1.21 9.01 -19.00
C SER A 239 -1.21 10.55 -18.98
N CYS A 240 -0.06 11.18 -19.22
CA CYS A 240 0.07 12.65 -19.23
C CYS A 240 -0.89 13.31 -20.25
N GLY A 241 -1.18 12.65 -21.38
CA GLY A 241 -2.10 13.14 -22.39
C GLY A 241 -3.55 13.27 -21.95
N GLY A 242 -3.92 12.69 -20.80
CA GLY A 242 -5.25 12.88 -20.23
C GLY A 242 -5.57 14.32 -19.86
N CYS A 243 -4.54 15.10 -19.50
CA CYS A 243 -4.65 16.54 -19.20
C CYS A 243 -3.82 17.39 -20.16
N HIS A 244 -2.66 16.89 -20.60
CA HIS A 244 -1.79 17.59 -21.55
C HIS A 244 -2.28 17.41 -23.00
N ASN A 245 -3.46 17.91 -23.28
CA ASN A 245 -4.22 17.73 -24.54
C ASN A 245 -4.32 19.01 -25.39
N GLY A 246 -3.67 20.11 -24.96
CA GLY A 246 -3.71 21.42 -25.63
C GLY A 246 -4.92 22.28 -25.24
N LYS A 247 -5.81 21.78 -24.36
CA LYS A 247 -6.95 22.53 -23.82
C LYS A 247 -6.81 22.79 -22.32
N GLU A 248 -6.60 21.75 -21.55
CA GLU A 248 -6.44 21.84 -20.09
C GLU A 248 -5.00 22.20 -19.70
N ALA A 249 -4.03 21.71 -20.46
CA ALA A 249 -2.63 22.06 -20.34
C ALA A 249 -1.95 22.02 -21.72
N PHE A 250 -0.64 22.33 -21.79
CA PHE A 250 0.11 22.23 -23.03
C PHE A 250 -0.03 20.84 -23.68
N SER A 251 0.13 20.74 -25.00
CA SER A 251 -0.12 19.50 -25.73
C SER A 251 1.08 18.55 -25.72
N VAL A 252 0.87 17.28 -25.38
CA VAL A 252 1.89 16.22 -25.60
C VAL A 252 2.19 16.03 -27.10
N ALA A 253 1.27 16.43 -28.00
CA ALA A 253 1.43 16.29 -29.44
C ALA A 253 2.27 17.41 -30.06
N GLY A 254 2.37 18.58 -29.43
CA GLY A 254 3.02 19.76 -30.03
C GLY A 254 4.16 20.35 -29.19
N ASP A 255 4.05 20.28 -27.88
CA ASP A 255 4.93 21.00 -26.96
C ASP A 255 6.04 20.11 -26.40
N CYS A 256 6.79 19.43 -27.27
CA CYS A 256 7.76 18.40 -26.93
C CYS A 256 8.81 18.87 -25.91
N ASN A 257 9.31 20.10 -26.06
CA ASN A 257 10.33 20.70 -25.22
C ASN A 257 9.85 21.02 -23.78
N LYS A 258 8.55 21.02 -23.53
CA LYS A 258 8.01 21.17 -22.17
C LYS A 258 8.37 19.99 -21.27
N CYS A 259 8.46 18.78 -21.85
CA CYS A 259 8.88 17.58 -21.14
C CYS A 259 10.33 17.21 -21.45
N HIS A 260 10.74 17.27 -22.70
CA HIS A 260 12.10 16.95 -23.17
C HIS A 260 12.98 18.21 -23.19
N LYS A 261 13.21 18.78 -22.00
CA LYS A 261 13.93 20.06 -21.84
C LYS A 261 15.37 19.96 -22.35
N GLY A 262 15.77 20.96 -23.14
CA GLY A 262 17.14 21.07 -23.65
C GLY A 262 17.49 20.02 -24.72
N TYR A 263 16.54 19.28 -25.25
CA TYR A 263 16.80 18.40 -26.36
C TYR A 263 17.16 19.20 -27.61
N LYS A 264 18.31 18.91 -28.18
CA LYS A 264 18.76 19.42 -29.46
C LYS A 264 18.94 18.26 -30.41
N PRO A 265 18.08 18.08 -31.41
CA PRO A 265 18.26 17.01 -32.38
C PRO A 265 19.49 17.29 -33.25
N GLY A 266 20.26 16.26 -33.49
CA GLY A 266 21.40 16.35 -34.41
C GLY A 266 20.96 16.39 -35.89
N ASN A 267 21.92 16.66 -36.76
CA ASN A 267 21.69 16.55 -38.20
C ASN A 267 21.46 15.07 -38.57
N VAL A 268 20.60 14.84 -39.55
CA VAL A 268 20.38 13.52 -40.15
C VAL A 268 21.10 13.46 -41.48
N ILE A 269 21.88 12.42 -41.69
CA ILE A 269 22.60 12.19 -42.91
C ILE A 269 21.98 11.00 -43.64
N PHE A 270 21.54 11.25 -44.86
CA PHE A 270 21.00 10.23 -45.78
C PHE A 270 22.07 9.93 -46.82
N LYS A 271 22.50 8.69 -46.91
CA LYS A 271 23.44 8.20 -47.94
C LYS A 271 22.63 7.46 -48.98
N ASN A 272 22.77 7.89 -50.23
CA ASN A 272 22.12 7.28 -51.38
C ASN A 272 23.04 7.38 -52.65
N GLU A 273 22.59 6.82 -53.73
CA GLU A 273 23.35 6.81 -55.00
C GLU A 273 23.59 8.21 -55.60
N GLY A 274 22.76 9.19 -55.26
CA GLY A 274 22.88 10.60 -55.66
C GLY A 274 23.79 11.44 -54.77
N GLY A 275 24.58 10.80 -53.83
CA GLY A 275 25.43 11.50 -52.89
C GLY A 275 24.83 11.57 -51.50
N GLU A 276 25.51 12.34 -50.62
CA GLU A 276 25.11 12.52 -49.24
C GLU A 276 24.14 13.71 -49.09
N VAL A 277 22.97 13.47 -48.47
CA VAL A 277 22.01 14.52 -48.14
C VAL A 277 22.05 14.79 -46.63
N LYS A 278 22.34 16.01 -46.23
CA LYS A 278 22.40 16.45 -44.85
C LYS A 278 21.16 17.25 -44.51
N PHE A 279 20.26 16.70 -43.67
CA PHE A 279 19.16 17.42 -43.09
C PHE A 279 19.55 18.10 -41.80
N SER A 280 19.42 19.42 -41.72
CA SER A 280 19.69 20.20 -40.52
C SER A 280 18.41 20.47 -39.76
N HIS A 281 18.27 19.88 -38.57
CA HIS A 281 17.18 20.21 -37.65
C HIS A 281 17.23 21.67 -37.22
N ASP A 282 18.41 22.20 -36.90
CA ASP A 282 18.55 23.57 -36.40
C ASP A 282 17.97 24.57 -37.41
N PHE A 283 18.30 24.45 -38.67
CA PHE A 283 17.76 25.29 -39.73
C PHE A 283 16.23 25.24 -39.83
N HIS A 284 15.66 24.03 -39.80
CA HIS A 284 14.21 23.85 -39.93
C HIS A 284 13.44 24.27 -38.67
N LEU A 285 14.07 24.15 -37.50
CA LEU A 285 13.46 24.55 -36.22
C LEU A 285 13.42 26.07 -36.02
N GLU A 286 14.08 26.87 -36.86
CA GLU A 286 13.89 28.33 -36.87
C GLU A 286 12.47 28.71 -37.31
N ALA A 287 11.88 27.93 -38.22
CA ALA A 287 10.56 28.20 -38.80
C ALA A 287 9.44 27.25 -38.31
N TYR A 288 9.79 26.03 -37.92
CA TYR A 288 8.83 24.95 -37.65
C TYR A 288 9.03 24.35 -36.25
N LYS A 289 7.99 23.71 -35.71
CA LYS A 289 8.04 22.95 -34.48
C LYS A 289 8.21 21.46 -34.78
N CYS A 290 8.69 20.69 -33.79
CA CYS A 290 8.85 19.24 -33.90
C CYS A 290 7.59 18.52 -34.42
N ALA A 291 6.43 18.95 -33.96
CA ALA A 291 5.13 18.36 -34.30
C ALA A 291 4.71 18.60 -35.77
N ASP A 292 5.20 19.63 -36.40
CA ASP A 292 4.83 19.94 -37.81
C ASP A 292 5.35 18.85 -38.77
N CYS A 293 6.49 18.25 -38.39
CA CYS A 293 7.10 17.16 -39.14
C CYS A 293 6.77 15.78 -38.55
N HIS A 294 6.94 15.61 -37.21
CA HIS A 294 6.95 14.29 -36.60
C HIS A 294 5.56 13.68 -36.28
N ASN A 295 4.50 14.43 -36.40
CA ASN A 295 3.16 13.86 -36.23
C ASN A 295 2.50 13.41 -37.52
N LYS A 296 3.00 13.88 -38.66
CA LYS A 296 2.32 13.68 -39.96
C LYS A 296 3.24 13.14 -41.06
N ILE A 297 4.49 13.63 -41.12
CA ILE A 297 5.40 13.40 -42.23
C ILE A 297 6.43 12.33 -41.87
N PHE A 298 7.08 12.49 -40.71
CA PHE A 298 8.16 11.61 -40.30
C PHE A 298 7.84 10.98 -38.92
N PRO A 299 8.10 9.68 -38.74
CA PRO A 299 8.08 9.09 -37.42
C PRO A 299 9.25 9.63 -36.57
N MET A 300 9.12 9.62 -35.24
CA MET A 300 10.16 10.03 -34.30
C MET A 300 11.39 9.08 -34.23
N GLN A 301 11.42 8.06 -35.07
CA GLN A 301 12.48 7.05 -35.12
C GLN A 301 13.28 7.20 -36.40
N ALA A 302 14.58 7.44 -36.26
CA ALA A 302 15.49 7.46 -37.41
C ALA A 302 15.47 6.11 -38.15
N GLY A 303 15.49 6.16 -39.49
CA GLY A 303 15.50 4.98 -40.36
C GLY A 303 14.21 4.17 -40.43
N ALA A 304 13.10 4.68 -39.85
CA ALA A 304 11.84 3.96 -39.82
C ALA A 304 11.18 3.77 -41.20
N LYS A 305 11.43 4.67 -42.15
CA LYS A 305 10.93 4.58 -43.51
C LYS A 305 11.86 5.32 -44.45
N HIS A 306 12.23 4.69 -45.57
CA HIS A 306 12.92 5.33 -46.68
C HIS A 306 11.90 5.76 -47.71
N HIS A 307 12.03 6.99 -48.19
CA HIS A 307 11.22 7.55 -49.29
C HIS A 307 12.11 7.75 -50.51
N THR A 308 11.58 7.39 -51.65
CA THR A 308 12.21 7.62 -52.95
C THR A 308 11.97 9.04 -53.42
N MET A 309 12.72 9.51 -54.43
CA MET A 309 12.45 10.79 -55.07
C MET A 309 11.03 10.85 -55.66
N GLY A 310 10.56 9.75 -56.27
CA GLY A 310 9.19 9.67 -56.75
C GLY A 310 8.10 9.75 -55.67
N ASP A 311 8.42 9.37 -54.42
CA ASP A 311 7.52 9.61 -53.27
C ASP A 311 7.51 11.10 -52.89
N MET A 312 8.68 11.75 -52.94
CA MET A 312 8.79 13.20 -52.64
C MET A 312 8.07 14.04 -53.68
N GLU A 313 8.12 13.71 -54.95
CA GLU A 313 7.38 14.35 -56.04
C GLU A 313 5.86 14.23 -55.82
N LYS A 314 5.40 13.18 -55.14
CA LYS A 314 4.00 12.99 -54.75
C LYS A 314 3.63 13.69 -53.45
N GLY A 315 4.51 14.54 -52.88
CA GLY A 315 4.28 15.28 -51.64
C GLY A 315 4.52 14.49 -50.36
N MET A 316 5.24 13.37 -50.40
CA MET A 316 5.63 12.66 -49.23
C MET A 316 7.01 13.11 -48.73
N SER A 317 7.30 12.84 -47.42
CA SER A 317 8.60 13.15 -46.84
C SER A 317 8.99 14.63 -47.03
N CYS A 318 10.21 14.91 -47.48
CA CYS A 318 10.68 16.29 -47.74
C CYS A 318 9.78 17.01 -48.76
N GLY A 319 9.21 16.30 -49.75
CA GLY A 319 8.32 16.84 -50.75
C GLY A 319 6.99 17.42 -50.22
N ALA A 320 6.64 17.12 -48.99
CA ALA A 320 5.46 17.71 -48.33
C ALA A 320 5.55 19.24 -48.20
N CYS A 321 6.79 19.77 -48.08
CA CYS A 321 7.07 21.21 -48.01
C CYS A 321 7.95 21.67 -49.18
N HIS A 322 8.87 20.81 -49.65
CA HIS A 322 9.73 21.10 -50.80
C HIS A 322 8.97 20.83 -52.14
N ASN A 323 7.92 21.62 -52.39
CA ASN A 323 6.94 21.47 -53.47
C ASN A 323 6.98 22.63 -54.45
N GLY A 324 7.92 23.57 -54.33
CA GLY A 324 8.03 24.75 -55.16
C GLY A 324 7.12 25.91 -54.74
N LYS A 325 6.30 25.73 -53.66
CA LYS A 325 5.44 26.81 -53.11
C LYS A 325 5.88 27.18 -51.70
N ASP A 326 5.97 26.19 -50.83
CA ASP A 326 6.34 26.40 -49.42
C ASP A 326 7.86 26.49 -49.24
N ALA A 327 8.60 25.74 -50.05
CA ALA A 327 10.05 25.80 -50.16
C ALA A 327 10.48 25.46 -51.60
N PHE A 328 11.81 25.47 -51.86
CA PHE A 328 12.30 25.06 -53.18
C PHE A 328 11.84 23.64 -53.52
N THR A 329 11.72 23.35 -54.83
CA THR A 329 11.17 22.05 -55.25
C THR A 329 12.16 20.91 -55.09
N SER A 330 11.66 19.75 -54.68
CA SER A 330 12.42 18.50 -54.69
C SER A 330 12.63 17.95 -56.12
N ASN A 331 11.89 18.49 -57.11
CA ASN A 331 12.01 18.13 -58.53
C ASN A 331 12.70 19.28 -59.29
N GLY A 332 14.03 19.17 -59.46
CA GLY A 332 14.80 20.14 -60.23
C GLY A 332 15.96 20.85 -59.50
N ASP A 333 15.83 21.07 -58.20
CA ASP A 333 16.88 21.72 -57.38
C ASP A 333 17.78 20.67 -56.66
N CYS A 334 18.35 19.73 -57.42
CA CYS A 334 19.02 18.56 -56.87
C CYS A 334 20.22 18.91 -56.00
N ASP A 335 21.02 19.90 -56.39
CA ASP A 335 22.23 20.38 -55.73
C ASP A 335 21.97 21.02 -54.37
N LYS A 336 20.77 21.47 -54.10
CA LYS A 336 20.37 22.02 -52.80
C LYS A 336 20.33 20.95 -51.71
N CYS A 337 20.10 19.70 -52.08
CA CYS A 337 20.03 18.56 -51.16
C CYS A 337 21.25 17.65 -51.33
N HIS A 338 21.53 17.25 -52.58
CA HIS A 338 22.63 16.31 -52.88
C HIS A 338 23.95 17.04 -53.02
N LYS A 339 24.91 16.73 -52.17
CA LYS A 339 26.30 17.16 -52.33
C LYS A 339 27.02 16.11 -53.19
N MET A 340 27.19 16.43 -54.45
CA MET A 340 28.01 15.66 -55.37
C MET A 340 29.47 15.96 -55.19
#